data_5bc19f1641a2222c734e3a7479bc2fc3
#
_entry.id   5bc19f1641a2222c734e3a7479bc2fc3
#
_cell.length_a   1.000
_cell.length_b   1.000
_cell.length_c   1.000
_cell.angle_alpha   90.00
_cell.angle_beta   90.00
_cell.angle_gamma   90.00
#
_symmetry.space_group_name_H-M   'P 1'
#
loop_
_entity.id
_entity.type
_entity.pdbx_description
1 polymer ?
#
loop_
_entity_poly.entity_id
_entity_poly.type
_entity_poly.pdbx_seq_one_letter_code
_entity_poly.pdbx_strand_id
1 'polypeptide(L)'
;MPVHVSTLADTGALVACLDRSDPWHERCRNTFGQLRLPLSTSTAVLTELFHLLGDNPKEVALAWAFIRSGAVTVLPISDRDLPDIEALMRKYHDRPMDFADATLVHLAERESLSTVFTIDHDDFETYRVGGRKRLRILPSR
;
A
#
# COMPACT_ATOMS: atom_id res chain seq x y z
N MET A 1 6.80 19.20 -0.88
CA MET A 1 7.93 18.83 -1.76
C MET A 1 7.60 17.55 -2.50
N PRO A 2 7.84 17.48 -3.82
CA PRO A 2 7.62 16.24 -4.56
C PRO A 2 8.51 15.11 -4.06
N VAL A 3 7.99 13.90 -4.13
CA VAL A 3 8.73 12.68 -3.77
C VAL A 3 9.27 12.06 -5.05
N HIS A 4 10.58 11.88 -5.11
CA HIS A 4 11.26 11.42 -6.33
C HIS A 4 11.58 9.93 -6.34
N VAL A 5 11.14 9.19 -5.32
CA VAL A 5 11.35 7.75 -5.22
C VAL A 5 10.05 7.00 -5.46
N SER A 6 10.13 5.77 -5.95
CA SER A 6 8.98 4.91 -6.11
C SER A 6 8.39 4.56 -4.75
N THR A 7 7.06 4.54 -4.64
CA THR A 7 6.35 4.39 -3.38
C THR A 7 5.37 3.23 -3.46
N LEU A 8 5.36 2.41 -2.41
CA LEU A 8 4.36 1.36 -2.24
C LEU A 8 3.04 1.97 -1.80
N ALA A 9 1.93 1.41 -2.24
CA ALA A 9 0.61 1.91 -1.86
C ALA A 9 -0.15 0.85 -1.07
N ASP A 10 -0.62 1.23 0.11
CA ASP A 10 -1.45 0.43 0.98
C ASP A 10 -2.93 0.74 0.74
N THR A 11 -3.79 -0.20 1.12
CA THR A 11 -5.23 -0.15 0.87
C THR A 11 -5.91 1.10 1.44
N GLY A 12 -5.65 1.41 2.72
CA GLY A 12 -6.34 2.52 3.39
C GLY A 12 -6.08 3.86 2.74
N ALA A 13 -4.85 4.10 2.28
CA ALA A 13 -4.51 5.34 1.60
C ALA A 13 -5.18 5.43 0.23
N LEU A 14 -5.28 4.31 -0.50
CA LEU A 14 -5.98 4.28 -1.79
C LEU A 14 -7.48 4.52 -1.61
N VAL A 15 -8.09 3.88 -0.62
CA VAL A 15 -9.51 4.13 -0.29
C VAL A 15 -9.72 5.60 0.03
N ALA A 16 -8.86 6.19 0.85
CA ALA A 16 -8.97 7.58 1.23
C ALA A 16 -8.90 8.51 0.02
N CYS A 17 -8.08 8.20 -0.97
CA CYS A 17 -8.01 8.98 -2.21
C CYS A 17 -9.32 8.91 -3.01
N LEU A 18 -10.00 7.77 -2.97
CA LEU A 18 -11.20 7.52 -3.78
C LEU A 18 -12.50 7.89 -3.07
N ASP A 19 -12.52 7.85 -1.75
CA ASP A 19 -13.73 8.06 -0.94
C ASP A 19 -13.70 9.44 -0.28
N ARG A 20 -14.53 10.36 -0.81
CA ARG A 20 -14.60 11.73 -0.29
C ARG A 20 -15.05 11.81 1.16
N SER A 21 -15.72 10.80 1.68
CA SER A 21 -16.18 10.80 3.07
C SER A 21 -15.13 10.27 4.04
N ASP A 22 -14.01 9.75 3.54
CA ASP A 22 -12.94 9.26 4.39
C ASP A 22 -12.27 10.42 5.13
N PRO A 23 -12.04 10.31 6.46
CA PRO A 23 -11.38 11.39 7.22
C PRO A 23 -10.00 11.77 6.69
N TRP A 24 -9.31 10.85 6.01
CA TRP A 24 -7.99 11.08 5.44
C TRP A 24 -8.02 11.52 3.99
N HIS A 25 -9.21 11.72 3.41
CA HIS A 25 -9.35 12.00 1.98
C HIS A 25 -8.47 13.16 1.52
N GLU A 26 -8.60 14.30 2.17
CA GLU A 26 -7.87 15.51 1.75
C GLU A 26 -6.36 15.35 1.90
N ARG A 27 -5.92 14.82 3.04
CA ARG A 27 -4.48 14.60 3.27
C ARG A 27 -3.89 13.60 2.29
N CYS A 28 -4.61 12.50 2.02
CA CYS A 28 -4.14 11.49 1.07
C CYS A 28 -4.12 12.04 -0.36
N ARG A 29 -5.13 12.82 -0.76
CA ARG A 29 -5.13 13.45 -2.08
C ARG A 29 -3.95 14.42 -2.23
N ASN A 30 -3.67 15.22 -1.21
CA ASN A 30 -2.54 16.14 -1.24
C ASN A 30 -1.21 15.38 -1.33
N THR A 31 -1.06 14.33 -0.53
CA THR A 31 0.13 13.50 -0.57
C THR A 31 0.29 12.83 -1.94
N PHE A 32 -0.79 12.25 -2.46
CA PHE A 32 -0.77 11.59 -3.77
C PHE A 32 -0.26 12.53 -4.86
N GLY A 33 -0.68 13.80 -4.83
CA GLY A 33 -0.23 14.78 -5.81
C GLY A 33 1.28 15.07 -5.78
N GLN A 34 1.97 14.66 -4.72
CA GLN A 34 3.41 14.85 -4.56
C GLN A 34 4.21 13.58 -4.83
N LEU A 35 3.55 12.45 -4.98
CA LEU A 35 4.22 11.17 -5.18
C LEU A 35 4.64 10.96 -6.63
N ARG A 36 5.75 10.26 -6.80
CA ARG A 36 6.18 9.83 -8.13
C ARG A 36 5.30 8.67 -8.58
N LEU A 37 4.69 8.83 -9.75
CA LEU A 37 3.85 7.78 -10.34
C LEU A 37 4.66 6.94 -11.33
N PRO A 38 4.32 5.66 -11.50
CA PRO A 38 3.24 4.95 -10.81
C PRO A 38 3.62 4.55 -9.39
N LEU A 39 2.60 4.42 -8.53
CA LEU A 39 2.74 3.77 -7.24
C LEU A 39 2.83 2.27 -7.48
N SER A 40 3.50 1.54 -6.58
CA SER A 40 3.61 0.08 -6.67
C SER A 40 2.76 -0.58 -5.60
N THR A 41 2.05 -1.63 -5.95
CA THR A 41 1.21 -2.35 -5.00
C THR A 41 1.15 -3.84 -5.38
N SER A 42 0.36 -4.61 -4.62
CA SER A 42 0.14 -6.03 -4.88
C SER A 42 -1.33 -6.31 -5.18
N THR A 43 -1.62 -7.48 -5.76
CA THR A 43 -3.01 -7.91 -5.96
C THR A 43 -3.74 -8.12 -4.65
N ALA A 44 -3.02 -8.45 -3.55
CA ALA A 44 -3.63 -8.57 -2.23
C ALA A 44 -4.21 -7.23 -1.77
N VAL A 45 -3.49 -6.12 -2.02
CA VAL A 45 -3.99 -4.78 -1.72
C VAL A 45 -5.21 -4.46 -2.58
N LEU A 46 -5.19 -4.82 -3.86
CA LEU A 46 -6.35 -4.58 -4.73
C LEU A 46 -7.59 -5.37 -4.25
N THR A 47 -7.40 -6.59 -3.77
CA THR A 47 -8.48 -7.38 -3.23
C THR A 47 -9.14 -6.67 -2.04
N GLU A 48 -8.34 -6.15 -1.12
CA GLU A 48 -8.86 -5.39 0.02
C GLU A 48 -9.53 -4.10 -0.44
N LEU A 49 -8.94 -3.41 -1.39
CA LEU A 49 -9.49 -2.16 -1.92
C LEU A 49 -10.92 -2.38 -2.43
N PHE A 50 -11.12 -3.38 -3.29
CA PHE A 50 -12.45 -3.67 -3.84
C PHE A 50 -13.42 -4.16 -2.77
N HIS A 51 -12.92 -4.90 -1.77
CA HIS A 51 -13.75 -5.33 -0.65
C HIS A 51 -14.27 -4.12 0.14
N LEU A 52 -13.40 -3.16 0.44
CA LEU A 52 -13.78 -1.98 1.22
C LEU A 52 -14.67 -1.02 0.45
N LEU A 53 -14.51 -0.93 -0.88
CA LEU A 53 -15.36 -0.07 -1.71
C LEU A 53 -16.77 -0.65 -1.88
N GLY A 54 -16.94 -1.96 -1.71
CA GLY A 54 -18.23 -2.62 -1.86
C GLY A 54 -18.68 -2.75 -3.30
N ASP A 55 -20.00 -2.91 -3.50
CA ASP A 55 -20.56 -3.26 -4.80
C ASP A 55 -21.12 -2.07 -5.58
N ASN A 56 -20.97 -0.85 -5.09
CA ASN A 56 -21.49 0.32 -5.80
C ASN A 56 -20.79 0.46 -7.15
N PRO A 57 -21.54 0.36 -8.28
CA PRO A 57 -20.92 0.38 -9.60
C PRO A 57 -20.10 1.64 -9.89
N LYS A 58 -20.49 2.78 -9.35
CA LYS A 58 -19.77 4.03 -9.56
C LYS A 58 -18.42 4.02 -8.86
N GLU A 59 -18.38 3.53 -7.63
CA GLU A 59 -17.15 3.45 -6.86
C GLU A 59 -16.20 2.41 -7.46
N VAL A 60 -16.72 1.28 -7.90
CA VAL A 60 -15.93 0.25 -8.58
C VAL A 60 -15.34 0.80 -9.88
N ALA A 61 -16.15 1.54 -10.66
CA ALA A 61 -15.68 2.14 -11.91
C ALA A 61 -14.58 3.18 -11.67
N LEU A 62 -14.73 4.01 -10.62
CA LEU A 62 -13.70 4.99 -10.26
C LEU A 62 -12.39 4.31 -9.85
N ALA A 63 -12.47 3.22 -9.09
CA ALA A 63 -11.30 2.47 -8.69
C ALA A 63 -10.57 1.91 -9.90
N TRP A 64 -11.30 1.30 -10.84
CA TRP A 64 -10.69 0.78 -12.06
C TRP A 64 -10.07 1.87 -12.92
N ALA A 65 -10.76 3.00 -13.07
CA ALA A 65 -10.20 4.13 -13.80
C ALA A 65 -8.89 4.60 -13.18
N PHE A 66 -8.84 4.69 -11.85
CA PHE A 66 -7.64 5.08 -11.12
C PHE A 66 -6.51 4.07 -11.33
N ILE A 67 -6.80 2.78 -11.15
CA ILE A 67 -5.79 1.72 -11.29
C ILE A 67 -5.22 1.69 -12.69
N ARG A 68 -6.07 1.82 -13.71
CA ARG A 68 -5.67 1.70 -15.12
C ARG A 68 -5.18 3.01 -15.74
N SER A 69 -5.21 4.10 -14.99
CA SER A 69 -4.75 5.41 -15.50
C SER A 69 -3.23 5.52 -15.65
N GLY A 70 -2.49 4.53 -15.18
CA GLY A 70 -1.03 4.61 -15.08
C GLY A 70 -0.56 5.07 -13.71
N ALA A 71 -1.49 5.33 -12.77
CA ALA A 71 -1.14 5.75 -11.42
C ALA A 71 -0.60 4.61 -10.57
N VAL A 72 -0.93 3.37 -10.90
CA VAL A 72 -0.59 2.20 -10.09
C VAL A 72 0.00 1.09 -10.98
N THR A 73 1.08 0.49 -10.53
CA THR A 73 1.66 -0.71 -11.10
C THR A 73 1.49 -1.85 -10.11
N VAL A 74 0.98 -2.98 -10.56
CA VAL A 74 0.83 -4.18 -9.73
C VAL A 74 2.09 -5.02 -9.89
N LEU A 75 2.82 -5.18 -8.78
CA LEU A 75 4.01 -6.02 -8.77
C LEU A 75 3.60 -7.46 -8.41
N PRO A 76 4.04 -8.46 -9.20
CA PRO A 76 3.56 -9.82 -8.98
C PRO A 76 4.14 -10.47 -7.74
N ILE A 77 3.32 -11.29 -7.10
CA ILE A 77 3.72 -12.21 -6.04
C ILE A 77 3.58 -13.62 -6.62
N SER A 78 4.64 -14.40 -6.56
CA SER A 78 4.66 -15.76 -7.10
C SER A 78 4.95 -16.77 -5.98
N ASP A 79 4.91 -18.04 -6.31
CA ASP A 79 5.24 -19.11 -5.36
C ASP A 79 6.61 -18.89 -4.72
N ARG A 80 7.55 -18.34 -5.47
CA ARG A 80 8.91 -18.07 -4.99
C ARG A 80 8.93 -17.08 -3.83
N ASP A 81 7.95 -16.18 -3.76
CA ASP A 81 7.86 -15.15 -2.73
C ASP A 81 7.21 -15.65 -1.43
N LEU A 82 6.45 -16.74 -1.50
CA LEU A 82 5.61 -17.17 -0.37
C LEU A 82 6.39 -17.54 0.89
N PRO A 83 7.56 -18.21 0.83
CA PRO A 83 8.30 -18.50 2.06
C PRO A 83 8.69 -17.27 2.86
N ASP A 84 9.10 -16.19 2.18
CA ASP A 84 9.48 -14.94 2.85
C ASP A 84 8.26 -14.22 3.42
N ILE A 85 7.13 -14.26 2.71
CA ILE A 85 5.87 -13.65 3.18
C ILE A 85 5.38 -14.41 4.42
N GLU A 86 5.43 -15.74 4.40
CA GLU A 86 5.07 -16.56 5.56
C GLU A 86 5.94 -16.19 6.76
N ALA A 87 7.25 -16.05 6.56
CA ALA A 87 8.17 -15.69 7.63
C ALA A 87 7.84 -14.33 8.25
N LEU A 88 7.45 -13.34 7.43
CA LEU A 88 7.01 -12.04 7.93
C LEU A 88 5.76 -12.14 8.80
N MET A 89 4.76 -12.87 8.34
CA MET A 89 3.52 -13.02 9.11
C MET A 89 3.76 -13.78 10.42
N ARG A 90 4.69 -14.72 10.43
CA ARG A 90 5.08 -15.42 11.65
C ARG A 90 5.82 -14.49 12.61
N LYS A 91 6.74 -13.66 12.09
CA LYS A 91 7.50 -12.71 12.90
C LYS A 91 6.61 -11.68 13.60
N TYR A 92 5.58 -11.20 12.90
CA TYR A 92 4.68 -10.16 13.42
C TYR A 92 3.32 -10.72 13.84
N HIS A 93 3.26 -11.99 14.26
CA HIS A 93 2.00 -12.65 14.63
C HIS A 93 1.26 -11.98 15.78
N ASP A 94 1.99 -11.31 16.67
CA ASP A 94 1.42 -10.60 17.82
C ASP A 94 0.82 -9.25 17.45
N ARG A 95 1.06 -8.77 16.23
CA ARG A 95 0.52 -7.51 15.72
C ARG A 95 -0.47 -7.73 14.57
N PRO A 96 -1.08 -8.85 14.48
CA PRO A 96 -1.66 -9.54 13.34
C PRO A 96 -1.38 -8.89 11.98
N MET A 97 -0.13 -8.98 11.54
CA MET A 97 0.23 -8.60 10.16
C MET A 97 -0.60 -9.43 9.19
N ASP A 98 -1.43 -8.79 8.38
CA ASP A 98 -2.20 -9.54 7.39
C ASP A 98 -1.37 -9.81 6.13
N PHE A 99 -1.95 -10.60 5.21
CA PHE A 99 -1.24 -10.99 4.00
C PHE A 99 -0.92 -9.78 3.12
N ALA A 100 -1.83 -8.83 3.00
CA ALA A 100 -1.60 -7.65 2.18
C ALA A 100 -0.42 -6.83 2.72
N ASP A 101 -0.37 -6.58 4.03
CA ASP A 101 0.76 -5.90 4.66
C ASP A 101 2.07 -6.65 4.41
N ALA A 102 2.03 -7.97 4.58
CA ALA A 102 3.22 -8.80 4.37
C ALA A 102 3.72 -8.72 2.92
N THR A 103 2.81 -8.68 1.94
CA THR A 103 3.23 -8.51 0.55
C THR A 103 3.92 -7.18 0.32
N LEU A 104 3.46 -6.11 0.97
CA LEU A 104 4.09 -4.78 0.80
C LEU A 104 5.48 -4.74 1.43
N VAL A 105 5.65 -5.27 2.63
CA VAL A 105 6.96 -5.32 3.28
C VAL A 105 7.93 -6.19 2.48
N HIS A 106 7.45 -7.32 1.95
CA HIS A 106 8.25 -8.18 1.10
C HIS A 106 8.66 -7.47 -0.20
N LEU A 107 7.72 -6.79 -0.85
CA LEU A 107 8.02 -6.03 -2.08
C LEU A 107 9.01 -4.90 -1.82
N ALA A 108 8.93 -4.25 -0.65
CA ALA A 108 9.91 -3.23 -0.27
C ALA A 108 11.33 -3.78 -0.30
N GLU A 109 11.53 -4.98 0.23
CA GLU A 109 12.84 -5.62 0.20
C GLU A 109 13.22 -6.07 -1.21
N ARG A 110 12.35 -6.81 -1.87
CA ARG A 110 12.62 -7.37 -3.19
C ARG A 110 12.93 -6.31 -4.24
N GLU A 111 12.17 -5.21 -4.23
CA GLU A 111 12.29 -4.14 -5.22
C GLU A 111 13.08 -2.94 -4.73
N SER A 112 13.67 -3.03 -3.54
CA SER A 112 14.44 -1.94 -2.92
C SER A 112 13.63 -0.64 -2.80
N LEU A 113 12.40 -0.75 -2.34
CA LEU A 113 11.52 0.39 -2.10
C LEU A 113 11.56 0.76 -0.63
N SER A 114 11.59 2.06 -0.33
CA SER A 114 11.79 2.55 1.04
C SER A 114 10.66 3.43 1.54
N THR A 115 9.62 3.67 0.72
CA THR A 115 8.54 4.59 1.05
C THR A 115 7.20 3.89 0.85
N VAL A 116 6.27 4.10 1.79
CA VAL A 116 4.93 3.55 1.71
C VAL A 116 3.89 4.65 1.90
N PHE A 117 2.87 4.62 1.04
CA PHE A 117 1.70 5.49 1.11
C PHE A 117 0.62 4.73 1.88
N THR A 118 0.45 5.10 3.14
CA THR A 118 -0.47 4.42 4.08
C THR A 118 -0.98 5.36 5.14
N ILE A 119 -2.14 5.06 5.70
CA ILE A 119 -2.66 5.74 6.89
C ILE A 119 -2.50 4.88 8.15
N ASP A 120 -1.95 3.69 8.02
CA ASP A 120 -1.74 2.77 9.13
C ASP A 120 -0.33 2.96 9.69
N HIS A 121 -0.16 4.06 10.41
CA HIS A 121 1.16 4.47 10.91
C HIS A 121 1.72 3.49 11.93
N ASP A 122 0.89 3.03 12.87
CA ASP A 122 1.36 2.17 13.96
C ASP A 122 1.97 0.88 13.42
N ASP A 123 1.29 0.22 12.48
CA ASP A 123 1.76 -1.04 11.93
C ASP A 123 3.03 -0.82 11.08
N PHE A 124 2.99 0.14 10.16
CA PHE A 124 4.14 0.34 9.26
C PHE A 124 5.36 0.95 9.95
N GLU A 125 5.18 1.65 11.07
CA GLU A 125 6.33 2.07 11.90
C GLU A 125 6.98 0.88 12.59
N THR A 126 6.24 -0.19 12.84
CA THR A 126 6.75 -1.39 13.51
C THR A 126 7.48 -2.31 12.55
N TYR A 127 6.97 -2.46 11.33
CA TYR A 127 7.55 -3.37 10.35
C TYR A 127 8.97 -2.93 9.95
N ARG A 128 9.82 -3.91 9.66
CA ARG A 128 11.19 -3.66 9.19
C ARG A 128 11.43 -4.38 7.88
N VAL A 129 12.00 -3.67 6.93
CA VAL A 129 12.35 -4.21 5.62
C VAL A 129 13.71 -4.90 5.74
N GLY A 130 13.78 -6.16 5.30
CA GLY A 130 15.00 -6.95 5.44
C GLY A 130 15.43 -7.13 6.89
N GLY A 131 14.51 -7.04 7.82
CA GLY A 131 14.74 -7.20 9.25
C GLY A 131 15.37 -5.99 9.94
N ARG A 132 15.68 -4.91 9.22
CA ARG A 132 16.43 -3.78 9.79
C ARG A 132 15.89 -2.40 9.44
N LYS A 133 15.49 -2.16 8.19
CA LYS A 133 15.20 -0.81 7.71
C LYS A 133 13.77 -0.40 8.00
N ARG A 134 13.59 0.86 8.36
CA ARG A 134 12.27 1.47 8.50
C ARG A 134 11.79 1.97 7.15
N LEU A 135 10.48 1.86 6.92
CA LEU A 135 9.85 2.51 5.79
C LEU A 135 9.57 3.97 6.12
N ARG A 136 9.76 4.84 5.14
CA ARG A 136 9.27 6.20 5.23
C ARG A 136 7.76 6.15 4.97
N ILE A 137 6.98 6.73 5.88
CA ILE A 137 5.51 6.68 5.80
C ILE A 137 4.98 8.04 5.35
N LEU A 138 4.15 8.03 4.33
CA LEU A 138 3.45 9.21 3.82
C LEU A 138 1.96 8.90 3.71
N PRO A 139 1.07 9.83 4.07
CA PRO A 139 1.35 11.10 4.74
C PRO A 139 1.89 10.88 6.16
N SER A 140 2.57 11.87 6.72
CA SER A 140 2.99 11.80 8.12
C SER A 140 1.77 11.84 9.04
N ARG A 141 1.94 11.47 10.29
CA ARG A 141 0.86 11.46 11.29
C ARG A 141 0.12 12.79 11.39
#